data_fdd7c544ede996d72603fe223575b583
#
_entry.id   fdd7c544ede996d72603fe223575b583
#
_cell.length_a   1.000
_cell.length_b   1.000
_cell.length_c   1.000
_cell.angle_alpha   90.00
_cell.angle_beta   90.00
_cell.angle_gamma   90.00
#
_symmetry.space_group_name_H-M   'P 1'
#
loop_
_entity.id
_entity.type
_entity.pdbx_description
1 polymer ?
#
loop_
_entity_poly.entity_id
_entity_poly.type
_entity_poly.pdbx_seq_one_letter_code
_entity_poly.pdbx_strand_id
1 'polypeptide(L)'
;MPEDLGYEKLLEQDGFFAHLLGRSPTGAERDLTYGPDLPVVLLTGGPGMHKGRLLREVRDGFAAKVPVIHLDCASPVFEVRAAAEPGARSAATEALAEVARRLSSWQGTGGSFAFPRLFAGLAVIASGVADGTSAAVAAEVERYGELPQRQRLRGLAAGDFWTGVLHGTVRNLLTALVADGLGQYPAAASTALLDALFDRLAPRGKVELQRIYGAYPGAAGQPRHGLSNLADDFQAGDEAREVAEGFLFRALREDLEAAYASASGWLRRVGRPGLLLDHAESPLGEGLLRAVLTDRRGGQRDRVVIVGTARRPDG
;
A
#
# COMPACT_ATOMS: atom_id res chain seq x y z
N MET A 1 27.21 24.35 14.13
CA MET A 1 25.92 24.64 14.79
C MET A 1 24.82 24.16 13.84
N PRO A 2 23.87 23.34 14.23
CA PRO A 2 22.75 23.05 13.37
C PRO A 2 22.00 24.38 13.15
N GLU A 3 21.85 24.79 11.90
CA GLU A 3 20.99 25.90 11.54
C GLU A 3 19.57 25.60 12.03
N ASP A 4 19.05 26.49 12.85
CA ASP A 4 17.65 26.47 13.30
C ASP A 4 16.77 26.74 12.08
N LEU A 5 16.27 25.68 11.48
CA LEU A 5 15.47 25.73 10.25
C LEU A 5 14.04 26.18 10.48
N GLY A 6 13.68 26.56 11.70
CA GLY A 6 12.33 27.02 12.06
C GLY A 6 11.25 25.93 12.01
N TYR A 7 11.62 24.66 11.84
CA TYR A 7 10.66 23.53 11.80
C TYR A 7 10.21 23.06 13.19
N GLU A 8 10.90 23.50 14.25
CA GLU A 8 10.59 23.08 15.63
C GLU A 8 9.13 23.29 15.98
N LYS A 9 8.56 24.45 15.60
CA LYS A 9 7.14 24.75 15.83
C LYS A 9 6.18 23.77 15.13
N LEU A 10 6.55 23.22 14.00
CA LEU A 10 5.72 22.23 13.29
C LEU A 10 5.70 20.87 14.02
N LEU A 11 6.78 20.57 14.75
CA LEU A 11 7.00 19.31 15.48
C LEU A 11 6.64 19.40 16.95
N GLU A 12 6.33 20.60 17.48
CA GLU A 12 5.92 20.79 18.87
C GLU A 12 4.69 19.95 19.25
N GLN A 13 4.44 19.81 20.56
CA GLN A 13 3.31 19.05 21.08
C GLN A 13 1.96 19.57 20.58
N ASP A 14 1.83 20.85 20.34
CA ASP A 14 0.67 21.53 19.74
C ASP A 14 0.97 22.06 18.33
N GLY A 15 1.96 21.48 17.65
CA GLY A 15 2.35 21.86 16.31
C GLY A 15 1.42 21.30 15.23
N PHE A 16 1.64 21.76 14.01
CA PHE A 16 0.83 21.39 12.85
C PHE A 16 0.64 19.88 12.69
N PHE A 17 1.74 19.11 12.79
CA PHE A 17 1.68 17.65 12.63
C PHE A 17 0.92 16.95 13.76
N ALA A 18 0.97 17.48 14.98
CA ALA A 18 0.22 16.93 16.11
C ALA A 18 -1.30 17.00 15.86
N HIS A 19 -1.80 18.13 15.39
CA HIS A 19 -3.21 18.29 15.02
C HIS A 19 -3.60 17.56 13.74
N LEU A 20 -2.69 17.45 12.78
CA LEU A 20 -2.94 16.72 11.55
C LEU A 20 -3.07 15.19 11.81
N LEU A 21 -2.20 14.64 12.64
CA LEU A 21 -2.16 13.23 13.01
C LEU A 21 -3.07 12.88 14.20
N GLY A 22 -3.56 13.86 14.96
CA GLY A 22 -4.40 13.69 16.14
C GLY A 22 -3.66 13.18 17.39
N ARG A 23 -2.34 13.24 17.39
CA ARG A 23 -1.47 12.87 18.50
C ARG A 23 -0.25 13.77 18.57
N SER A 24 0.17 14.12 19.79
CA SER A 24 1.48 14.77 19.98
C SER A 24 2.62 13.75 19.94
N PRO A 25 3.87 14.19 19.77
CA PRO A 25 5.04 13.32 19.88
C PRO A 25 5.14 12.60 21.24
N THR A 26 4.62 13.19 22.31
CA THR A 26 4.56 12.57 23.64
C THR A 26 3.39 11.58 23.79
N GLY A 27 2.48 11.53 22.82
CA GLY A 27 1.34 10.61 22.78
C GLY A 27 0.04 11.17 23.32
N ALA A 28 -0.01 12.43 23.76
CA ALA A 28 -1.26 13.07 24.15
C ALA A 28 -2.20 13.22 22.93
N GLU A 29 -3.49 13.02 23.14
CA GLU A 29 -4.50 13.24 22.10
C GLU A 29 -4.59 14.72 21.75
N ARG A 30 -4.85 14.99 20.49
CA ARG A 30 -5.02 16.34 19.96
C ARG A 30 -6.28 16.40 19.10
N ASP A 31 -6.93 17.54 19.11
CA ASP A 31 -8.06 17.79 18.23
C ASP A 31 -7.61 17.74 16.78
N LEU A 32 -8.36 17.01 15.95
CA LEU A 32 -8.09 16.88 14.53
C LEU A 32 -8.47 18.16 13.82
N THR A 33 -7.50 18.79 13.15
CA THR A 33 -7.71 20.04 12.42
C THR A 33 -8.70 19.89 11.26
N TYR A 34 -8.68 18.73 10.59
CA TYR A 34 -9.52 18.46 9.43
C TYR A 34 -10.50 17.33 9.74
N GLY A 35 -11.74 17.50 9.31
CA GLY A 35 -12.77 16.47 9.36
C GLY A 35 -12.51 15.31 8.37
N PRO A 36 -13.56 14.77 7.74
CA PRO A 36 -13.41 13.69 6.77
C PRO A 36 -12.72 14.11 5.45
N ASP A 37 -12.65 15.42 5.19
CA ASP A 37 -12.04 15.97 3.96
C ASP A 37 -10.58 16.35 4.24
N LEU A 38 -9.71 15.35 4.31
CA LEU A 38 -8.28 15.54 4.55
C LEU A 38 -7.59 16.17 3.33
N PRO A 39 -6.83 17.26 3.50
CA PRO A 39 -6.00 17.81 2.43
C PRO A 39 -4.81 16.88 2.16
N VAL A 40 -4.27 16.97 0.96
CA VAL A 40 -2.89 16.57 0.69
C VAL A 40 -2.01 17.78 1.00
N VAL A 41 -1.05 17.61 1.90
CA VAL A 41 -0.10 18.66 2.29
C VAL A 41 1.14 18.52 1.44
N LEU A 42 1.52 19.59 0.73
CA LEU A 42 2.75 19.63 -0.05
C LEU A 42 3.69 20.70 0.49
N LEU A 43 4.84 20.27 1.00
CA LEU A 43 5.89 21.12 1.49
C LEU A 43 6.82 21.49 0.32
N THR A 44 6.70 22.72 -0.17
CA THR A 44 7.52 23.20 -1.28
C THR A 44 8.64 24.13 -0.80
N GLY A 45 9.75 24.16 -1.52
CA GLY A 45 10.86 25.04 -1.17
C GLY A 45 12.10 24.76 -2.01
N GLY A 46 13.07 25.68 -1.95
CA GLY A 46 14.33 25.57 -2.66
C GLY A 46 15.25 24.45 -2.19
N PRO A 47 16.36 24.23 -2.92
CA PRO A 47 17.45 23.37 -2.47
C PRO A 47 17.97 23.83 -1.10
N GLY A 48 18.40 22.89 -0.27
CA GLY A 48 18.97 23.21 1.06
C GLY A 48 17.96 23.42 2.19
N MET A 49 16.65 23.47 1.92
CA MET A 49 15.62 23.58 2.97
C MET A 49 15.38 22.28 3.74
N HIS A 50 16.15 21.23 3.49
CA HIS A 50 16.15 19.96 4.24
C HIS A 50 14.75 19.36 4.50
N LYS A 51 13.81 19.52 3.57
CA LYS A 51 12.42 19.04 3.73
C LYS A 51 12.32 17.54 4.04
N GLY A 52 13.14 16.72 3.38
CA GLY A 52 13.21 15.28 3.67
C GLY A 52 13.71 14.98 5.09
N ARG A 53 14.55 15.86 5.68
CA ARG A 53 14.92 15.76 7.09
C ARG A 53 13.71 16.03 7.99
N LEU A 54 12.91 17.04 7.70
CA LEU A 54 11.67 17.31 8.43
C LEU A 54 10.74 16.09 8.40
N LEU A 55 10.53 15.46 7.23
CA LEU A 55 9.68 14.25 7.16
C LEU A 55 10.24 13.09 8.00
N ARG A 56 11.56 12.91 8.05
CA ARG A 56 12.17 11.91 8.93
C ARG A 56 11.96 12.24 10.41
N GLU A 57 12.10 13.49 10.81
CA GLU A 57 11.84 13.94 12.18
C GLU A 57 10.37 13.76 12.56
N VAL A 58 9.42 14.03 11.65
CA VAL A 58 7.99 13.70 11.84
C VAL A 58 7.82 12.20 12.07
N ARG A 59 8.38 11.36 11.18
CA ARG A 59 8.30 9.91 11.35
C ARG A 59 8.83 9.50 12.74
N ASP A 60 10.03 9.93 13.09
CA ASP A 60 10.73 9.50 14.32
C ASP A 60 10.01 9.99 15.58
N GLY A 61 9.45 11.19 15.54
CA GLY A 61 8.68 11.74 16.65
C GLY A 61 7.32 11.07 16.87
N PHE A 62 6.67 10.62 15.81
CA PHE A 62 5.29 10.12 15.88
C PHE A 62 5.14 8.61 15.70
N ALA A 63 6.13 7.89 15.10
CA ALA A 63 5.99 6.48 14.72
C ALA A 63 5.67 5.53 15.87
N ALA A 64 6.04 5.85 17.11
CA ALA A 64 5.69 5.07 18.27
C ALA A 64 4.21 5.23 18.71
N LYS A 65 3.53 6.28 18.26
CA LYS A 65 2.19 6.69 18.70
C LYS A 65 1.13 6.53 17.63
N VAL A 66 1.49 6.85 16.40
CA VAL A 66 0.65 6.66 15.20
C VAL A 66 1.46 5.98 14.10
N PRO A 67 0.83 5.18 13.24
CA PRO A 67 1.53 4.54 12.14
C PRO A 67 1.91 5.59 11.08
N VAL A 68 3.16 6.02 11.10
CA VAL A 68 3.72 6.99 10.15
C VAL A 68 4.81 6.31 9.33
N ILE A 69 4.64 6.30 8.02
CA ILE A 69 5.59 5.74 7.06
C ILE A 69 6.20 6.87 6.24
N HIS A 70 7.52 6.90 6.18
CA HIS A 70 8.29 7.77 5.29
C HIS A 70 8.75 6.95 4.07
N LEU A 71 8.39 7.41 2.88
CA LEU A 71 8.73 6.83 1.60
C LEU A 71 9.56 7.84 0.80
N ASP A 72 10.77 7.47 0.42
CA ASP A 72 11.57 8.23 -0.53
C ASP A 72 11.19 7.80 -1.95
N CYS A 73 10.37 8.62 -2.61
CA CYS A 73 9.84 8.31 -3.93
C CYS A 73 10.89 8.40 -5.05
N ALA A 74 12.04 9.02 -4.80
CA ALA A 74 13.17 9.05 -5.74
C ALA A 74 14.17 7.91 -5.50
N SER A 75 13.88 7.00 -4.56
CA SER A 75 14.77 5.88 -4.25
C SER A 75 14.85 4.90 -5.43
N PRO A 76 16.05 4.64 -5.98
CA PRO A 76 16.22 3.70 -7.09
C PRO A 76 15.91 2.26 -6.71
N VAL A 77 15.76 1.94 -5.42
CA VAL A 77 15.46 0.60 -4.94
C VAL A 77 14.15 0.05 -5.52
N PHE A 78 13.15 0.90 -5.69
CA PHE A 78 11.85 0.47 -6.24
C PHE A 78 11.96 0.15 -7.72
N GLU A 79 12.68 0.95 -8.50
CA GLU A 79 12.92 0.69 -9.92
C GLU A 79 13.77 -0.55 -10.14
N VAL A 80 14.85 -0.72 -9.35
CA VAL A 80 15.72 -1.91 -9.43
C VAL A 80 14.94 -3.18 -9.10
N ARG A 81 14.08 -3.16 -8.09
CA ARG A 81 13.24 -4.31 -7.74
C ARG A 81 12.19 -4.59 -8.81
N ALA A 82 11.57 -3.57 -9.37
CA ALA A 82 10.60 -3.71 -10.46
C ALA A 82 11.25 -4.30 -11.72
N ALA A 83 12.46 -3.86 -12.05
CA ALA A 83 13.20 -4.34 -13.22
C ALA A 83 13.60 -5.83 -13.14
N ALA A 84 13.61 -6.42 -11.94
CA ALA A 84 13.89 -7.85 -11.77
C ALA A 84 12.79 -8.75 -12.36
N GLU A 85 11.53 -8.27 -12.41
CA GLU A 85 10.39 -8.99 -12.96
C GLU A 85 9.49 -8.03 -13.77
N PRO A 86 9.94 -7.62 -14.99
CA PRO A 86 9.18 -6.71 -15.84
C PRO A 86 7.81 -7.32 -16.16
N GLY A 87 6.74 -6.55 -16.00
CA GLY A 87 5.38 -7.03 -16.22
C GLY A 87 4.66 -7.52 -14.95
N ALA A 88 5.37 -8.07 -13.96
CA ALA A 88 4.80 -8.46 -12.65
C ALA A 88 4.92 -7.35 -11.60
N ARG A 89 5.84 -6.41 -11.81
CA ARG A 89 6.19 -5.38 -10.83
C ARG A 89 6.40 -4.02 -11.48
N SER A 90 6.15 -3.00 -10.70
CA SER A 90 6.50 -1.61 -11.01
C SER A 90 7.07 -0.92 -9.76
N ALA A 91 7.65 0.25 -9.90
CA ALA A 91 8.10 1.05 -8.77
C ALA A 91 6.96 1.32 -7.78
N ALA A 92 5.74 1.56 -8.28
CA ALA A 92 4.56 1.78 -7.46
C ALA A 92 4.16 0.52 -6.68
N THR A 93 4.08 -0.66 -7.30
CA THR A 93 3.74 -1.90 -6.60
C THR A 93 4.77 -2.27 -5.54
N GLU A 94 6.07 -2.05 -5.80
CA GLU A 94 7.14 -2.25 -4.82
C GLU A 94 7.03 -1.28 -3.64
N ALA A 95 6.74 -0.01 -3.91
CA ALA A 95 6.54 1.00 -2.86
C ALA A 95 5.32 0.68 -1.99
N LEU A 96 4.18 0.29 -2.59
CA LEU A 96 2.98 -0.10 -1.86
C LEU A 96 3.20 -1.35 -1.01
N ALA A 97 3.92 -2.35 -1.53
CA ALA A 97 4.30 -3.54 -0.78
C ALA A 97 5.20 -3.19 0.41
N GLU A 98 6.16 -2.28 0.24
CA GLU A 98 7.03 -1.80 1.31
C GLU A 98 6.24 -1.04 2.39
N VAL A 99 5.31 -0.17 2.01
CA VAL A 99 4.40 0.52 2.95
C VAL A 99 3.59 -0.50 3.74
N ALA A 100 2.96 -1.46 3.07
CA ALA A 100 2.17 -2.51 3.72
C ALA A 100 3.03 -3.36 4.68
N ARG A 101 4.25 -3.73 4.28
CA ARG A 101 5.21 -4.47 5.11
C ARG A 101 5.56 -3.71 6.39
N ARG A 102 5.89 -2.42 6.28
CA ARG A 102 6.23 -1.59 7.46
C ARG A 102 5.06 -1.42 8.40
N LEU A 103 3.87 -1.19 7.87
CA LEU A 103 2.66 -1.06 8.67
C LEU A 103 2.24 -2.39 9.31
N SER A 104 2.41 -3.52 8.62
CA SER A 104 2.16 -4.85 9.20
C SER A 104 3.12 -5.19 10.33
N SER A 105 4.34 -4.67 10.31
CA SER A 105 5.33 -4.83 11.38
C SER A 105 5.25 -3.76 12.47
N TRP A 106 4.36 -2.75 12.33
CA TRP A 106 4.22 -1.70 13.31
C TRP A 106 3.71 -2.23 14.66
N GLN A 107 4.40 -1.88 15.74
CA GLN A 107 4.14 -2.42 17.10
C GLN A 107 3.54 -1.38 18.07
N GLY A 108 3.05 -0.27 17.54
CA GLY A 108 2.43 0.76 18.39
C GLY A 108 1.07 0.35 18.94
N THR A 109 0.42 1.29 19.59
CA THR A 109 -0.91 1.09 20.23
C THR A 109 -1.96 0.75 19.16
N GLY A 110 -2.59 -0.42 19.29
CA GLY A 110 -3.64 -0.87 18.37
C GLY A 110 -3.26 -2.08 17.51
N GLY A 111 -2.01 -2.54 17.60
CA GLY A 111 -1.55 -3.75 16.91
C GLY A 111 -1.24 -3.55 15.43
N SER A 112 -0.83 -4.62 14.77
CA SER A 112 -0.44 -4.63 13.36
C SER A 112 -1.61 -4.41 12.40
N PHE A 113 -1.30 -4.00 11.18
CA PHE A 113 -2.27 -3.83 10.09
C PHE A 113 -2.27 -5.06 9.17
N ALA A 114 -3.43 -5.38 8.61
CA ALA A 114 -3.58 -6.36 7.55
C ALA A 114 -4.05 -5.65 6.26
N PHE A 115 -3.58 -6.13 5.11
CA PHE A 115 -3.83 -5.51 3.82
C PHE A 115 -4.44 -6.51 2.82
N PRO A 116 -5.61 -7.12 3.12
CA PRO A 116 -6.18 -8.17 2.27
C PRO A 116 -6.56 -7.69 0.88
N ARG A 117 -7.05 -6.44 0.75
CA ARG A 117 -7.43 -5.86 -0.54
C ARG A 117 -6.21 -5.61 -1.42
N LEU A 118 -5.21 -4.93 -0.86
CA LEU A 118 -3.95 -4.69 -1.57
C LEU A 118 -3.32 -6.01 -2.02
N PHE A 119 -3.24 -6.99 -1.12
CA PHE A 119 -2.60 -8.27 -1.45
C PHE A 119 -3.35 -9.06 -2.51
N ALA A 120 -4.68 -9.01 -2.56
CA ALA A 120 -5.46 -9.64 -3.62
C ALA A 120 -5.09 -9.06 -5.00
N GLY A 121 -4.99 -7.74 -5.12
CA GLY A 121 -4.60 -7.08 -6.37
C GLY A 121 -3.15 -7.40 -6.77
N LEU A 122 -2.22 -7.28 -5.83
CA LEU A 122 -0.81 -7.61 -6.08
C LEU A 122 -0.60 -9.07 -6.49
N ALA A 123 -1.32 -10.01 -5.87
CA ALA A 123 -1.24 -11.44 -6.19
C ALA A 123 -1.75 -11.72 -7.62
N VAL A 124 -2.84 -11.08 -8.03
CA VAL A 124 -3.41 -11.26 -9.36
C VAL A 124 -2.50 -10.67 -10.43
N ILE A 125 -1.91 -9.49 -10.21
CA ILE A 125 -0.92 -8.91 -11.13
C ILE A 125 0.28 -9.86 -11.28
N ALA A 126 0.81 -10.35 -10.18
CA ALA A 126 1.94 -11.27 -10.21
C ALA A 126 1.61 -12.60 -10.92
N SER A 127 0.37 -13.10 -10.79
CA SER A 127 -0.07 -14.34 -11.44
C SER A 127 -0.30 -14.19 -12.95
N GLY A 128 -0.67 -12.99 -13.41
CA GLY A 128 -0.86 -12.70 -14.83
C GLY A 128 0.41 -12.83 -15.67
N VAL A 129 1.59 -12.77 -15.04
CA VAL A 129 2.90 -12.96 -15.70
C VAL A 129 3.33 -14.42 -15.73
N ALA A 130 2.88 -15.22 -14.78
CA ALA A 130 3.27 -16.62 -14.68
C ALA A 130 2.23 -17.50 -15.35
N ASP A 131 2.38 -17.76 -16.63
CA ASP A 131 1.61 -18.76 -17.37
C ASP A 131 1.51 -20.05 -16.55
N GLY A 132 0.37 -20.33 -15.93
CA GLY A 132 0.07 -21.61 -15.31
C GLY A 132 0.13 -21.73 -13.78
N THR A 133 0.31 -20.64 -13.00
CA THR A 133 0.58 -20.72 -11.54
C THR A 133 -0.61 -20.49 -10.60
N SER A 134 -1.85 -20.49 -11.10
CA SER A 134 -3.04 -20.07 -10.34
C SER A 134 -3.35 -20.88 -9.07
N ALA A 135 -3.25 -22.20 -9.12
CA ALA A 135 -3.60 -23.07 -7.99
C ALA A 135 -2.67 -22.92 -6.78
N ALA A 136 -1.46 -22.48 -6.98
CA ALA A 136 -0.46 -22.36 -5.93
C ALA A 136 -0.33 -20.98 -5.33
N VAL A 137 -0.57 -19.92 -6.09
CA VAL A 137 -0.78 -18.61 -5.46
C VAL A 137 -1.99 -18.71 -4.54
N ALA A 138 -3.03 -19.43 -4.96
CA ALA A 138 -4.18 -19.74 -4.11
C ALA A 138 -3.81 -20.55 -2.86
N ALA A 139 -3.00 -21.59 -2.98
CA ALA A 139 -2.56 -22.41 -1.84
C ALA A 139 -1.67 -21.61 -0.87
N GLU A 140 -0.88 -20.66 -1.36
CA GLU A 140 -0.03 -19.83 -0.49
C GLU A 140 -0.80 -18.69 0.17
N VAL A 141 -1.75 -18.07 -0.52
CA VAL A 141 -2.69 -17.14 0.10
C VAL A 141 -3.45 -17.84 1.24
N GLU A 142 -3.82 -19.13 1.06
CA GLU A 142 -4.41 -19.95 2.11
C GLU A 142 -3.43 -20.20 3.26
N ARG A 143 -2.24 -20.71 2.96
CA ARG A 143 -1.20 -20.96 3.95
C ARG A 143 -0.87 -19.69 4.74
N TYR A 144 -0.78 -18.54 4.06
CA TYR A 144 -0.58 -17.24 4.72
C TYR A 144 -1.81 -16.85 5.57
N GLY A 145 -3.02 -17.18 5.12
CA GLY A 145 -4.27 -16.99 5.86
C GLY A 145 -4.37 -17.82 7.13
N GLU A 146 -3.79 -19.02 7.15
CA GLU A 146 -3.80 -19.95 8.29
C GLU A 146 -2.68 -19.70 9.30
N LEU A 147 -1.60 -19.00 8.91
CA LEU A 147 -0.50 -18.72 9.82
C LEU A 147 -0.95 -17.82 10.99
N PRO A 148 -0.54 -18.12 12.24
CA PRO A 148 -0.75 -17.22 13.35
C PRO A 148 -0.18 -15.84 13.05
N GLN A 149 -0.89 -14.79 13.45
CA GLN A 149 -0.52 -13.39 13.15
C GLN A 149 0.97 -13.07 13.41
N ARG A 150 1.57 -13.67 14.46
CA ARG A 150 3.00 -13.50 14.78
C ARG A 150 3.94 -14.15 13.75
N GLN A 151 3.53 -15.23 13.10
CA GLN A 151 4.34 -15.88 12.05
C GLN A 151 4.21 -15.16 10.71
N ARG A 152 3.02 -14.61 10.39
CA ARG A 152 2.83 -13.72 9.23
C ARG A 152 3.77 -12.53 9.28
N LEU A 153 3.94 -11.93 10.48
CA LEU A 153 4.83 -10.78 10.68
C LEU A 153 6.32 -11.14 10.55
N ARG A 154 6.73 -12.35 10.95
CA ARG A 154 8.13 -12.79 10.81
C ARG A 154 8.55 -13.02 9.36
N GLY A 155 7.67 -13.58 8.54
CA GLY A 155 7.90 -13.72 7.10
C GLY A 155 8.05 -12.36 6.39
N LEU A 156 7.24 -11.37 6.80
CA LEU A 156 7.33 -10.00 6.30
C LEU A 156 8.60 -9.26 6.75
N ALA A 157 9.10 -9.54 7.95
CA ALA A 157 10.29 -8.90 8.51
C ALA A 157 11.61 -9.36 7.85
N ALA A 158 11.62 -10.51 7.18
CA ALA A 158 12.82 -11.09 6.59
C ALA A 158 13.31 -10.47 5.27
N GLY A 159 12.79 -9.31 4.87
CA GLY A 159 13.30 -8.54 3.72
C GLY A 159 12.81 -9.00 2.35
N ASP A 160 12.18 -10.15 2.28
CA ASP A 160 11.78 -10.82 1.05
C ASP A 160 10.27 -11.07 0.98
N PHE A 161 9.46 -10.00 1.14
CA PHE A 161 8.01 -10.16 1.01
C PHE A 161 7.64 -10.79 -0.35
N TRP A 162 8.21 -10.25 -1.43
CA TRP A 162 8.03 -10.79 -2.76
C TRP A 162 8.79 -12.10 -2.97
N THR A 163 9.99 -12.24 -2.44
CA THR A 163 10.77 -13.48 -2.48
C THR A 163 10.19 -14.55 -1.57
N GLY A 164 9.64 -14.21 -0.42
CA GLY A 164 9.02 -15.17 0.50
C GLY A 164 7.63 -15.61 0.07
N VAL A 165 6.79 -14.68 -0.38
CA VAL A 165 5.37 -14.96 -0.74
C VAL A 165 5.22 -15.33 -2.22
N LEU A 166 5.99 -14.71 -3.12
CA LEU A 166 5.89 -14.99 -4.56
C LEU A 166 7.02 -15.87 -5.08
N HIS A 167 8.29 -15.68 -4.69
CA HIS A 167 9.41 -16.48 -5.20
C HIS A 167 9.45 -17.91 -4.64
N GLY A 168 9.19 -18.08 -3.35
CA GLY A 168 9.13 -19.43 -2.76
C GLY A 168 8.01 -20.24 -3.37
N THR A 169 6.88 -19.62 -3.58
CA THR A 169 5.64 -20.25 -4.05
C THR A 169 5.61 -20.38 -5.56
N VAL A 170 5.87 -19.29 -6.28
CA VAL A 170 5.91 -19.30 -7.76
C VAL A 170 7.03 -20.20 -8.27
N ARG A 171 8.21 -20.18 -7.67
CA ARG A 171 9.34 -21.01 -8.08
C ARG A 171 9.11 -22.51 -7.80
N ASN A 172 8.59 -22.88 -6.63
CA ASN A 172 8.32 -24.29 -6.31
C ASN A 172 7.18 -24.85 -7.16
N LEU A 173 6.33 -23.98 -7.65
CA LEU A 173 5.22 -24.34 -8.49
C LEU A 173 5.51 -24.37 -9.96
N LEU A 174 6.29 -23.41 -10.48
CA LEU A 174 6.86 -23.55 -11.83
C LEU A 174 7.57 -24.89 -11.97
N THR A 175 8.27 -25.32 -10.93
CA THR A 175 8.93 -26.65 -10.92
C THR A 175 7.93 -27.79 -10.90
N ALA A 176 6.81 -27.70 -10.17
CA ALA A 176 5.77 -28.73 -10.12
C ALA A 176 4.92 -28.77 -11.42
N LEU A 177 4.58 -27.61 -11.99
CA LEU A 177 3.78 -27.50 -13.21
C LEU A 177 4.53 -27.92 -14.47
N VAL A 178 5.82 -27.63 -14.56
CA VAL A 178 6.70 -28.14 -15.64
C VAL A 178 6.80 -29.66 -15.56
N ALA A 179 6.74 -30.26 -14.37
CA ALA A 179 6.72 -31.71 -14.19
C ALA A 179 5.39 -32.36 -14.61
N ASP A 180 4.26 -31.66 -14.52
CA ASP A 180 2.91 -32.21 -14.79
C ASP A 180 2.35 -31.92 -16.21
N GLY A 181 3.10 -31.25 -17.09
CA GLY A 181 2.74 -31.09 -18.51
C GLY A 181 1.54 -30.18 -18.82
N LEU A 182 1.10 -29.32 -17.88
CA LEU A 182 -0.10 -28.48 -18.02
C LEU A 182 0.18 -27.11 -18.71
N GLY A 183 1.28 -26.93 -19.41
CA GLY A 183 1.75 -25.68 -20.02
C GLY A 183 0.91 -25.10 -21.17
N GLN A 184 -0.37 -25.46 -21.36
CA GLN A 184 -1.13 -25.03 -22.56
C GLN A 184 -2.37 -24.16 -22.33
N TYR A 185 -2.72 -23.75 -21.10
CA TYR A 185 -3.94 -22.97 -20.84
C TYR A 185 -3.75 -21.78 -19.87
N PRO A 186 -3.18 -20.66 -20.30
CA PRO A 186 -2.92 -19.50 -19.43
C PRO A 186 -4.21 -18.87 -18.86
N ALA A 187 -5.27 -18.77 -19.67
CA ALA A 187 -6.54 -18.17 -19.22
C ALA A 187 -7.30 -18.99 -18.16
N ALA A 188 -7.20 -20.32 -18.21
CA ALA A 188 -7.83 -21.19 -17.21
C ALA A 188 -7.13 -21.11 -15.86
N ALA A 189 -5.86 -20.78 -15.84
CA ALA A 189 -5.06 -20.68 -14.65
C ALA A 189 -5.40 -19.45 -13.81
N SER A 190 -5.56 -18.27 -14.44
CA SER A 190 -5.96 -17.03 -13.75
C SER A 190 -7.38 -17.14 -13.18
N THR A 191 -8.30 -17.79 -13.89
CA THR A 191 -9.67 -18.05 -13.42
C THR A 191 -9.68 -18.97 -12.20
N ALA A 192 -8.90 -20.06 -12.20
CA ALA A 192 -8.80 -20.97 -11.07
C ALA A 192 -8.18 -20.32 -9.82
N LEU A 193 -7.21 -19.38 -10.01
CA LEU A 193 -6.67 -18.58 -8.91
C LEU A 193 -7.75 -17.70 -8.29
N LEU A 194 -8.50 -16.98 -9.13
CA LEU A 194 -9.57 -16.11 -8.66
C LEU A 194 -10.64 -16.92 -7.92
N ASP A 195 -11.00 -18.09 -8.44
CA ASP A 195 -11.95 -19.00 -7.79
C ASP A 195 -11.45 -19.46 -6.43
N ALA A 196 -10.22 -19.92 -6.34
CA ALA A 196 -9.62 -20.35 -5.08
C ALA A 196 -9.47 -19.20 -4.08
N LEU A 197 -9.11 -17.98 -4.53
CA LEU A 197 -9.05 -16.80 -3.69
C LEU A 197 -10.44 -16.47 -3.11
N PHE A 198 -11.48 -16.48 -3.95
CA PHE A 198 -12.83 -16.15 -3.52
C PHE A 198 -13.46 -17.25 -2.67
N ASP A 199 -13.23 -18.53 -2.96
CA ASP A 199 -13.83 -19.63 -2.22
C ASP A 199 -13.30 -19.74 -0.80
N ARG A 200 -12.06 -19.36 -0.58
CA ARG A 200 -11.38 -19.49 0.71
C ARG A 200 -11.46 -18.24 1.61
N LEU A 201 -11.89 -17.12 1.07
CA LEU A 201 -12.11 -15.94 1.89
C LEU A 201 -13.30 -16.12 2.84
N ALA A 202 -13.12 -15.74 4.10
CA ALA A 202 -14.23 -15.62 5.03
C ALA A 202 -15.32 -14.70 4.45
N PRO A 203 -16.61 -14.86 4.79
CA PRO A 203 -17.71 -14.09 4.21
C PRO A 203 -17.51 -12.57 4.23
N ARG A 204 -16.92 -12.03 5.30
CA ARG A 204 -16.59 -10.60 5.40
C ARG A 204 -15.53 -10.19 4.38
N GLY A 205 -14.49 -10.99 4.18
CA GLY A 205 -13.45 -10.72 3.18
C GLY A 205 -14.01 -10.71 1.75
N LYS A 206 -14.97 -11.60 1.45
CA LYS A 206 -15.68 -11.62 0.15
C LYS A 206 -16.44 -10.31 -0.11
N VAL A 207 -17.19 -9.82 0.87
CA VAL A 207 -17.93 -8.55 0.78
C VAL A 207 -16.99 -7.37 0.57
N GLU A 208 -15.87 -7.36 1.27
CA GLU A 208 -14.88 -6.28 1.17
C GLU A 208 -14.18 -6.27 -0.19
N LEU A 209 -13.79 -7.44 -0.72
CA LEU A 209 -13.24 -7.54 -2.08
C LEU A 209 -14.29 -7.22 -3.13
N GLN A 210 -15.55 -7.65 -2.93
CA GLN A 210 -16.64 -7.32 -3.84
C GLN A 210 -16.86 -5.81 -3.94
N ARG A 211 -16.79 -5.09 -2.82
CA ARG A 211 -16.97 -3.65 -2.80
C ARG A 211 -15.89 -2.92 -3.60
N ILE A 212 -14.63 -3.26 -3.38
CA ILE A 212 -13.53 -2.56 -4.04
C ILE A 212 -13.36 -3.02 -5.50
N TYR A 213 -13.13 -4.31 -5.73
CA TYR A 213 -12.85 -4.81 -7.07
C TYR A 213 -14.07 -4.88 -7.98
N GLY A 214 -15.28 -4.96 -7.42
CA GLY A 214 -16.51 -4.77 -8.20
C GLY A 214 -16.69 -3.36 -8.74
N ALA A 215 -16.03 -2.36 -8.14
CA ALA A 215 -16.00 -0.97 -8.61
C ALA A 215 -14.84 -0.67 -9.58
N TYR A 216 -13.98 -1.63 -9.89
CA TYR A 216 -12.93 -1.44 -10.89
C TYR A 216 -13.55 -1.19 -12.28
N PRO A 217 -12.94 -0.35 -13.15
CA PRO A 217 -13.44 -0.11 -14.49
C PRO A 217 -13.73 -1.42 -15.24
N GLY A 218 -14.91 -1.51 -15.85
CA GLY A 218 -15.33 -2.70 -16.57
C GLY A 218 -15.75 -3.92 -15.74
N ALA A 219 -15.64 -3.87 -14.41
CA ALA A 219 -16.00 -5.01 -13.53
C ALA A 219 -17.49 -5.30 -13.44
N ALA A 220 -18.37 -4.33 -13.77
CA ALA A 220 -19.83 -4.46 -13.71
C ALA A 220 -20.34 -5.05 -12.36
N GLY A 221 -19.73 -4.66 -11.24
CA GLY A 221 -20.04 -5.15 -9.91
C GLY A 221 -19.46 -6.54 -9.57
N GLN A 222 -18.73 -7.17 -10.48
CA GLN A 222 -18.17 -8.49 -10.29
C GLN A 222 -16.68 -8.39 -9.90
N PRO A 223 -16.29 -8.74 -8.67
CA PRO A 223 -14.93 -8.57 -8.19
C PRO A 223 -13.89 -9.40 -8.93
N ARG A 224 -14.29 -10.57 -9.46
CA ARG A 224 -13.41 -11.42 -10.28
C ARG A 224 -13.04 -10.73 -11.58
N HIS A 225 -14.03 -10.13 -12.28
CA HIS A 225 -13.77 -9.34 -13.46
C HIS A 225 -12.91 -8.11 -13.15
N GLY A 226 -13.15 -7.45 -12.01
CA GLY A 226 -12.33 -6.31 -11.60
C GLY A 226 -10.88 -6.68 -11.34
N LEU A 227 -10.61 -7.82 -10.74
CA LEU A 227 -9.25 -8.33 -10.53
C LEU A 227 -8.59 -8.76 -11.86
N SER A 228 -9.35 -9.41 -12.76
CA SER A 228 -8.84 -9.74 -14.08
C SER A 228 -8.47 -8.49 -14.87
N ASN A 229 -9.40 -7.53 -14.96
CA ASN A 229 -9.15 -6.26 -15.65
C ASN A 229 -7.96 -5.49 -15.04
N LEU A 230 -7.82 -5.50 -13.71
CA LEU A 230 -6.66 -4.90 -13.04
C LEU A 230 -5.34 -5.51 -13.52
N ALA A 231 -5.28 -6.84 -13.65
CA ALA A 231 -4.08 -7.51 -14.14
C ALA A 231 -3.83 -7.20 -15.63
N ASP A 232 -4.87 -7.23 -16.45
CA ASP A 232 -4.79 -6.93 -17.88
C ASP A 232 -4.33 -5.47 -18.11
N ASP A 233 -4.90 -4.50 -17.38
CA ASP A 233 -4.51 -3.10 -17.45
C ASP A 233 -3.07 -2.88 -16.98
N PHE A 234 -2.65 -3.59 -15.92
CA PHE A 234 -1.27 -3.53 -15.46
C PHE A 234 -0.29 -4.06 -16.51
N GLN A 235 -0.64 -5.14 -17.22
CA GLN A 235 0.15 -5.73 -18.28
C GLN A 235 0.17 -4.86 -19.55
N ALA A 236 -0.94 -4.19 -19.85
CA ALA A 236 -1.03 -3.29 -21.01
C ALA A 236 -0.03 -2.13 -20.94
N GLY A 237 0.39 -1.73 -19.73
CA GLY A 237 1.37 -0.67 -19.54
C GLY A 237 0.77 0.74 -19.64
N ASP A 238 1.63 1.73 -19.70
CA ASP A 238 1.30 3.14 -19.90
C ASP A 238 0.14 3.64 -19.00
N GLU A 239 -0.83 4.34 -19.56
CA GLU A 239 -1.96 4.91 -18.83
C GLU A 239 -2.82 3.84 -18.13
N ALA A 240 -2.99 2.67 -18.73
CA ALA A 240 -3.76 1.58 -18.11
C ALA A 240 -3.07 1.08 -16.84
N ARG A 241 -1.75 0.97 -16.86
CA ARG A 241 -0.97 0.63 -15.66
C ARG A 241 -1.08 1.69 -14.58
N GLU A 242 -1.05 2.98 -14.93
CA GLU A 242 -1.26 4.05 -13.95
C GLU A 242 -2.62 3.94 -13.24
N VAL A 243 -3.67 3.58 -13.98
CA VAL A 243 -5.00 3.32 -13.42
C VAL A 243 -4.96 2.15 -12.44
N ALA A 244 -4.35 1.03 -12.82
CA ALA A 244 -4.21 -0.15 -11.97
C ALA A 244 -3.42 0.16 -10.70
N GLU A 245 -2.29 0.87 -10.79
CA GLU A 245 -1.47 1.28 -9.65
C GLU A 245 -2.22 2.24 -8.71
N GLY A 246 -2.94 3.20 -9.26
CA GLY A 246 -3.79 4.10 -8.48
C GLY A 246 -4.86 3.35 -7.71
N PHE A 247 -5.44 2.30 -8.32
CA PHE A 247 -6.43 1.46 -7.69
C PHE A 247 -5.83 0.59 -6.56
N LEU A 248 -4.62 0.07 -6.73
CA LEU A 248 -3.89 -0.63 -5.66
C LEU A 248 -3.61 0.32 -4.47
N PHE A 249 -3.27 1.57 -4.75
CA PHE A 249 -3.08 2.56 -3.70
C PHE A 249 -4.40 2.86 -2.96
N ARG A 250 -5.53 2.90 -3.67
CA ARG A 250 -6.86 2.95 -3.04
C ARG A 250 -7.09 1.74 -2.15
N ALA A 251 -6.78 0.53 -2.62
CA ALA A 251 -6.92 -0.71 -1.85
C ALA A 251 -6.14 -0.67 -0.53
N LEU A 252 -4.89 -0.17 -0.55
CA LEU A 252 -4.09 0.06 0.66
C LEU A 252 -4.77 1.03 1.64
N ARG A 253 -5.28 2.17 1.15
CA ARG A 253 -5.94 3.17 2.00
C ARG A 253 -7.26 2.64 2.58
N GLU A 254 -8.02 1.85 1.82
CA GLU A 254 -9.23 1.20 2.31
C GLU A 254 -8.94 0.10 3.35
N ASP A 255 -7.83 -0.61 3.23
CA ASP A 255 -7.38 -1.56 4.26
C ASP A 255 -7.03 -0.82 5.56
N LEU A 256 -6.36 0.33 5.47
CA LEU A 256 -6.11 1.18 6.62
C LEU A 256 -7.41 1.68 7.24
N GLU A 257 -8.36 2.19 6.46
CA GLU A 257 -9.67 2.65 6.94
C GLU A 257 -10.42 1.53 7.66
N ALA A 258 -10.47 0.32 7.08
CA ALA A 258 -11.10 -0.83 7.71
C ALA A 258 -10.45 -1.23 9.04
N ALA A 259 -9.12 -1.10 9.14
CA ALA A 259 -8.39 -1.38 10.36
C ALA A 259 -8.77 -0.41 11.50
N TYR A 260 -9.05 0.85 11.18
CA TYR A 260 -9.52 1.84 12.15
C TYR A 260 -11.02 1.71 12.47
N ALA A 261 -11.82 1.28 11.49
CA ALA A 261 -13.26 1.06 11.67
C ALA A 261 -13.59 -0.21 12.46
N SER A 262 -12.63 -1.12 12.65
CA SER A 262 -12.84 -2.34 13.44
C SER A 262 -13.10 -2.01 14.92
N ALA A 263 -13.90 -2.83 15.61
CA ALA A 263 -14.25 -2.62 17.03
C ALA A 263 -13.02 -2.50 17.94
N SER A 264 -11.98 -3.31 17.68
CA SER A 264 -10.70 -3.22 18.40
C SER A 264 -9.85 -2.03 17.96
N GLY A 265 -9.96 -1.63 16.70
CA GLY A 265 -9.26 -0.49 16.12
C GLY A 265 -9.78 0.84 16.67
N TRP A 266 -11.10 0.99 16.71
CA TRP A 266 -11.74 2.20 17.25
C TRP A 266 -11.35 2.51 18.70
N LEU A 267 -11.23 1.48 19.54
CA LEU A 267 -10.85 1.66 20.95
C LEU A 267 -9.35 1.88 21.19
N ARG A 268 -8.49 1.46 20.25
CA ARG A 268 -7.04 1.40 20.48
C ARG A 268 -6.22 2.28 19.54
N ARG A 269 -6.77 2.63 18.38
CA ARG A 269 -6.08 3.42 17.37
C ARG A 269 -6.59 4.84 17.37
N VAL A 270 -6.00 5.65 18.20
CA VAL A 270 -6.28 7.09 18.23
C VAL A 270 -5.33 7.79 17.27
N GLY A 271 -5.83 8.80 16.56
CA GLY A 271 -5.08 9.53 15.55
C GLY A 271 -5.30 9.00 14.15
N ARG A 272 -4.48 9.45 13.21
CA ARG A 272 -4.57 9.15 11.78
C ARG A 272 -3.27 8.54 11.28
N PRO A 273 -3.31 7.51 10.42
CA PRO A 273 -2.08 7.01 9.80
C PRO A 273 -1.50 8.06 8.86
N GLY A 274 -0.18 8.17 8.84
CA GLY A 274 0.55 9.13 8.02
C GLY A 274 1.41 8.45 6.95
N LEU A 275 1.31 8.93 5.71
CA LEU A 275 2.21 8.60 4.62
C LEU A 275 2.97 9.85 4.20
N LEU A 276 4.28 9.84 4.44
CA LEU A 276 5.19 10.94 4.17
C LEU A 276 5.98 10.60 2.89
N LEU A 277 5.73 11.36 1.82
CA LEU A 277 6.32 11.17 0.49
C LEU A 277 7.44 12.17 0.29
N ASP A 278 8.69 11.73 0.42
CA ASP A 278 9.83 12.55 0.02
C ASP A 278 10.03 12.49 -1.49
N HIS A 279 10.46 13.58 -2.11
CA HIS A 279 10.57 13.72 -3.57
C HIS A 279 9.25 13.39 -4.30
N ALA A 280 8.16 14.00 -3.84
CA ALA A 280 6.83 13.76 -4.42
C ALA A 280 6.70 14.25 -5.88
N GLU A 281 7.67 15.00 -6.38
CA GLU A 281 7.83 15.39 -7.78
C GLU A 281 8.43 14.29 -8.66
N SER A 282 8.88 13.16 -8.09
CA SER A 282 9.33 12.01 -8.87
C SER A 282 8.15 11.29 -9.54
N PRO A 283 8.35 10.52 -10.61
CA PRO A 283 7.27 9.79 -11.29
C PRO A 283 6.41 8.96 -10.32
N LEU A 284 7.05 8.23 -9.39
CA LEU A 284 6.36 7.48 -8.35
C LEU A 284 5.53 8.38 -7.44
N GLY A 285 6.12 9.47 -6.94
CA GLY A 285 5.44 10.40 -6.04
C GLY A 285 4.26 11.10 -6.71
N GLU A 286 4.43 11.57 -7.96
CA GLU A 286 3.37 12.18 -8.75
C GLU A 286 2.22 11.20 -9.01
N GLY A 287 2.52 9.94 -9.35
CA GLY A 287 1.50 8.90 -9.55
C GLY A 287 0.67 8.68 -8.29
N LEU A 288 1.31 8.52 -7.13
CA LEU A 288 0.62 8.34 -5.85
C LEU A 288 -0.22 9.56 -5.47
N LEU A 289 0.31 10.78 -5.63
CA LEU A 289 -0.44 12.00 -5.35
C LEU A 289 -1.64 12.17 -6.29
N ARG A 290 -1.46 11.92 -7.57
CA ARG A 290 -2.53 11.98 -8.59
C ARG A 290 -3.66 11.01 -8.23
N ALA A 291 -3.34 9.78 -7.86
CA ALA A 291 -4.33 8.77 -7.46
C ALA A 291 -5.16 9.23 -6.25
N VAL A 292 -4.50 9.73 -5.19
CA VAL A 292 -5.22 10.25 -4.00
C VAL A 292 -6.11 11.44 -4.34
N LEU A 293 -5.58 12.40 -5.09
CA LEU A 293 -6.33 13.61 -5.46
C LEU A 293 -7.53 13.27 -6.34
N THR A 294 -7.37 12.32 -7.27
CA THR A 294 -8.47 11.84 -8.11
C THR A 294 -9.56 11.18 -7.28
N ASP A 295 -9.18 10.29 -6.37
CA ASP A 295 -10.12 9.61 -5.49
C ASP A 295 -10.89 10.60 -4.59
N ARG A 296 -10.18 11.54 -3.97
CA ARG A 296 -10.81 12.52 -3.07
C ARG A 296 -11.72 13.48 -3.82
N ARG A 297 -11.36 13.90 -5.05
CA ARG A 297 -12.25 14.66 -5.94
C ARG A 297 -13.49 13.86 -6.35
N GLY A 298 -13.35 12.54 -6.52
CA GLY A 298 -14.45 11.61 -6.75
C GLY A 298 -15.31 11.30 -5.52
N GLY A 299 -15.06 11.98 -4.37
CA GLY A 299 -15.82 11.81 -3.14
C GLY A 299 -15.38 10.63 -2.27
N GLN A 300 -14.31 9.93 -2.63
CA GLN A 300 -13.72 8.89 -1.78
C GLN A 300 -13.05 9.54 -0.56
N ARG A 301 -13.43 9.07 0.62
CA ARG A 301 -12.92 9.59 1.89
C ARG A 301 -12.10 8.52 2.59
N ASP A 302 -10.97 8.92 3.11
CA ASP A 302 -10.11 8.10 3.96
C ASP A 302 -9.47 8.98 5.04
N ARG A 303 -8.95 8.36 6.08
CA ARG A 303 -8.27 9.07 7.18
C ARG A 303 -6.75 9.08 7.07
N VAL A 304 -6.20 8.72 5.91
CA VAL A 304 -4.75 8.69 5.72
C VAL A 304 -4.23 10.10 5.46
N VAL A 305 -3.38 10.58 6.34
CA VAL A 305 -2.67 11.85 6.17
C VAL A 305 -1.58 11.67 5.13
N ILE A 306 -1.63 12.46 4.06
CA ILE A 306 -0.60 12.47 3.01
C ILE A 306 0.16 13.79 3.09
N VAL A 307 1.48 13.69 3.29
CA VAL A 307 2.38 14.84 3.29
C VAL A 307 3.50 14.56 2.29
N GLY A 308 3.61 15.38 1.27
CA GLY A 308 4.68 15.31 0.27
C GLY A 308 5.70 16.44 0.43
N THR A 309 6.94 16.20 0.00
CA THR A 309 7.91 17.25 -0.28
C THR A 309 8.11 17.38 -1.77
N ALA A 310 8.21 18.62 -2.28
CA ALA A 310 8.53 18.85 -3.67
C ALA A 310 9.51 20.03 -3.80
N ARG A 311 10.27 20.04 -4.89
CA ARG A 311 11.01 21.24 -5.27
C ARG A 311 10.03 22.29 -5.75
N ARG A 312 10.32 23.55 -5.44
CA ARG A 312 9.59 24.65 -6.04
C ARG A 312 9.93 24.64 -7.54
N PRO A 313 8.94 24.63 -8.44
CA PRO A 313 9.25 24.84 -9.85
C PRO A 313 9.97 26.17 -9.96
N ASP A 314 11.12 26.15 -10.61
CA ASP A 314 11.86 27.39 -10.94
C ASP A 314 10.93 28.24 -11.81
N GLY A 315 10.54 29.42 -11.28
CA GLY A 315 9.68 30.38 -11.94
C GLY A 315 10.41 31.12 -13.05
#